data_be64463d906cd01340ac898032da93a9
#
_entry.id   be64463d906cd01340ac898032da93a9
#
_cell.length_a   1.000
_cell.length_b   1.000
_cell.length_c   1.000
_cell.angle_alpha   90.00
_cell.angle_beta   90.00
_cell.angle_gamma   90.00
#
_symmetry.space_group_name_H-M   'P 1'
#
loop_
_entity.id
_entity.type
_entity.pdbx_description
1 polymer ?
#
loop_
_entity_poly.entity_id
_entity_poly.type
_entity_poly.pdbx_seq_one_letter_code
_entity_poly.pdbx_strand_id
1 'polypeptide(L)'
;VVVCDLDGCLSDDRWRRHWLPAVGAADDDYDAYHEHHLADKPVPGVVDELMRDLRGSSTGTSTQENYLLIVTARPEKYRRTTQQWVRDELPGVKFTVLMRPPECTFHSPALKQWLIAQWLSQHSHRADGWTRVIAAYDDRQDVLDAYPISDDRKKLRTLPYGSPETPSGLLAKAQAVRDAAMDVPAILQSMASTFQARNAVYGSNYMNVAPVIKVLWPDGVPSALVTTTAWHLFELIVVKMTRFAVSGLRHRDSIHDIAVYAAMIEAIIAKEERL
;
A
#
# COMPACT_ATOMS: atom_id res chain seq x y z
N VAL A 1 11.21 3.75 -22.76
CA VAL A 1 11.05 2.74 -21.71
C VAL A 1 9.64 2.81 -21.16
N VAL A 2 8.99 1.67 -20.97
CA VAL A 2 7.72 1.54 -20.27
C VAL A 2 8.01 0.89 -18.91
N VAL A 3 7.49 1.48 -17.85
CA VAL A 3 7.58 0.97 -16.46
C VAL A 3 6.25 0.31 -16.09
N CYS A 4 6.28 -0.88 -15.54
CA CYS A 4 5.06 -1.59 -15.12
C CYS A 4 5.29 -2.31 -13.79
N ASP A 5 4.38 -2.10 -12.84
CA ASP A 5 4.28 -2.93 -11.64
C ASP A 5 3.76 -4.34 -11.98
N LEU A 6 3.91 -5.24 -11.06
CA LEU A 6 3.53 -6.63 -11.25
C LEU A 6 2.26 -6.99 -10.47
N ASP A 7 2.33 -7.02 -9.14
CA ASP A 7 1.26 -7.50 -8.25
C ASP A 7 0.08 -6.52 -8.19
N GLY A 8 -1.10 -6.96 -8.61
CA GLY A 8 -2.30 -6.12 -8.66
C GLY A 8 -2.36 -5.20 -9.88
N CYS A 9 -1.29 -5.15 -10.70
CA CYS A 9 -1.19 -4.37 -11.92
C CYS A 9 -1.16 -5.29 -13.16
N LEU A 10 0.01 -5.85 -13.50
CA LEU A 10 0.16 -6.75 -14.63
C LEU A 10 -0.37 -8.15 -14.32
N SER A 11 -0.17 -8.63 -13.10
CA SER A 11 -0.67 -9.90 -12.59
C SER A 11 -1.89 -9.71 -11.67
N ASP A 12 -2.91 -10.55 -11.85
CA ASP A 12 -4.10 -10.58 -11.00
C ASP A 12 -3.81 -11.41 -9.74
N ASP A 13 -3.43 -10.73 -8.68
CA ASP A 13 -3.07 -11.31 -7.39
C ASP A 13 -4.27 -11.48 -6.42
N ARG A 14 -5.49 -11.10 -6.82
CA ARG A 14 -6.67 -11.05 -5.93
C ARG A 14 -6.96 -12.37 -5.23
N TRP A 15 -6.78 -13.49 -5.93
CA TRP A 15 -7.06 -14.82 -5.39
C TRP A 15 -6.12 -15.22 -4.24
N ARG A 16 -4.90 -14.62 -4.15
CA ARG A 16 -3.89 -14.90 -3.12
C ARG A 16 -3.73 -13.79 -2.08
N ARG A 17 -4.51 -12.70 -2.17
CA ARG A 17 -4.44 -11.58 -1.19
C ARG A 17 -4.79 -11.97 0.24
N HIS A 18 -5.50 -13.08 0.44
CA HIS A 18 -5.80 -13.59 1.78
C HIS A 18 -4.56 -14.11 2.53
N TRP A 19 -3.43 -14.33 1.84
CA TRP A 19 -2.14 -14.62 2.46
C TRP A 19 -1.31 -13.37 2.76
N LEU A 20 -1.78 -12.16 2.44
CA LEU A 20 -1.09 -10.94 2.82
C LEU A 20 -1.05 -10.83 4.34
N PRO A 21 0.14 -10.64 4.95
CA PRO A 21 0.25 -10.45 6.38
C PRO A 21 -0.29 -9.08 6.79
N ALA A 22 -0.39 -8.84 8.09
CA ALA A 22 -0.74 -7.54 8.63
C ALA A 22 0.29 -6.47 8.20
N VAL A 23 -0.16 -5.23 8.05
CA VAL A 23 0.72 -4.10 7.70
C VAL A 23 1.86 -3.98 8.73
N GLY A 24 3.09 -3.92 8.25
CA GLY A 24 4.29 -3.84 9.10
C GLY A 24 4.89 -5.19 9.51
N ALA A 25 4.40 -6.30 8.93
CA ALA A 25 5.00 -7.62 9.10
C ALA A 25 6.41 -7.70 8.48
N ALA A 26 7.21 -8.66 8.94
CA ALA A 26 8.54 -8.93 8.38
C ALA A 26 8.46 -9.47 6.94
N ASP A 27 9.53 -9.32 6.16
CA ASP A 27 9.55 -9.75 4.76
C ASP A 27 9.24 -11.25 4.59
N ASP A 28 9.66 -12.10 5.52
CA ASP A 28 9.39 -13.54 5.46
C ASP A 28 7.91 -13.89 5.71
N ASP A 29 7.15 -13.02 6.35
CA ASP A 29 5.70 -13.21 6.52
C ASP A 29 4.94 -13.12 5.19
N TYR A 30 5.54 -12.51 4.16
CA TYR A 30 5.00 -12.44 2.81
C TYR A 30 5.26 -13.69 1.95
N ASP A 31 5.99 -14.68 2.45
CA ASP A 31 6.40 -15.85 1.66
C ASP A 31 5.21 -16.63 1.13
N ALA A 32 4.22 -16.91 1.96
CA ALA A 32 3.01 -17.59 1.53
C ALA A 32 2.28 -16.86 0.38
N TYR A 33 2.28 -15.52 0.43
CA TYR A 33 1.71 -14.70 -0.64
C TYR A 33 2.55 -14.78 -1.92
N HIS A 34 3.89 -14.77 -1.82
CA HIS A 34 4.76 -14.77 -2.98
C HIS A 34 4.97 -16.15 -3.61
N GLU A 35 4.91 -17.25 -2.85
CA GLU A 35 5.15 -18.61 -3.35
C GLU A 35 4.16 -19.05 -4.43
N HIS A 36 2.95 -18.55 -4.40
CA HIS A 36 1.87 -18.95 -5.31
C HIS A 36 1.73 -18.08 -6.57
N HIS A 37 2.57 -17.05 -6.76
CA HIS A 37 2.42 -16.08 -7.84
C HIS A 37 2.48 -16.64 -9.26
N LEU A 38 3.06 -17.83 -9.47
CA LEU A 38 3.07 -18.49 -10.80
C LEU A 38 1.67 -18.84 -11.30
N ALA A 39 0.68 -18.95 -10.41
CA ALA A 39 -0.71 -19.22 -10.78
C ALA A 39 -1.51 -17.93 -11.09
N ASP A 40 -0.92 -16.76 -10.90
CA ASP A 40 -1.57 -15.48 -11.27
C ASP A 40 -1.87 -15.45 -12.76
N LYS A 41 -3.00 -14.87 -13.13
CA LYS A 41 -3.32 -14.59 -14.53
C LYS A 41 -2.95 -13.17 -14.88
N PRO A 42 -2.55 -12.89 -16.12
CA PRO A 42 -2.33 -11.52 -16.55
C PRO A 42 -3.64 -10.75 -16.57
N VAL A 43 -3.59 -9.45 -16.29
CA VAL A 43 -4.74 -8.54 -16.40
C VAL A 43 -4.90 -8.13 -17.87
N PRO A 44 -5.90 -8.65 -18.62
CA PRO A 44 -5.94 -8.49 -20.07
C PRO A 44 -5.93 -7.04 -20.53
N GLY A 45 -6.70 -6.16 -19.89
CA GLY A 45 -6.74 -4.75 -20.27
C GLY A 45 -5.41 -4.03 -20.04
N VAL A 46 -4.62 -4.42 -19.04
CA VAL A 46 -3.27 -3.88 -18.80
C VAL A 46 -2.30 -4.42 -19.83
N VAL A 47 -2.38 -5.71 -20.14
CA VAL A 47 -1.54 -6.33 -21.18
C VAL A 47 -1.76 -5.65 -22.54
N ASP A 48 -3.01 -5.41 -22.94
CA ASP A 48 -3.34 -4.78 -24.21
C ASP A 48 -2.78 -3.36 -24.32
N GLU A 49 -2.92 -2.56 -23.24
CA GLU A 49 -2.38 -1.21 -23.17
C GLU A 49 -0.84 -1.22 -23.19
N LEU A 50 -0.24 -2.08 -22.38
CA LEU A 50 1.20 -2.28 -22.27
C LEU A 50 1.80 -2.65 -23.64
N MET A 51 1.21 -3.62 -24.32
CA MET A 51 1.67 -4.07 -25.63
C MET A 51 1.53 -2.99 -26.69
N ARG A 52 0.53 -2.11 -26.59
CA ARG A 52 0.38 -0.94 -27.46
C ARG A 52 1.53 0.05 -27.26
N ASP A 53 1.86 0.37 -26.02
CA ASP A 53 2.94 1.30 -25.69
C ASP A 53 4.32 0.71 -26.01
N LEU A 54 4.50 -0.61 -25.88
CA LEU A 54 5.75 -1.29 -26.24
C LEU A 54 6.03 -1.28 -27.76
N ARG A 55 5.00 -1.38 -28.57
CA ARG A 55 5.15 -1.30 -30.06
C ARG A 55 5.59 0.08 -30.56
N GLY A 56 5.40 1.12 -29.73
CA GLY A 56 5.72 2.49 -30.11
C GLY A 56 4.83 3.06 -31.20
N SER A 57 4.95 4.36 -31.45
CA SER A 57 4.28 5.02 -32.60
C SER A 57 5.09 4.77 -33.86
N SER A 58 4.53 4.07 -34.83
CA SER A 58 5.14 3.93 -36.17
C SER A 58 4.93 5.21 -36.96
N THR A 59 5.76 6.23 -36.73
CA THR A 59 5.90 7.39 -37.59
C THR A 59 7.18 7.24 -38.39
N GLY A 60 7.08 6.63 -39.60
CA GLY A 60 8.21 6.50 -40.53
C GLY A 60 8.92 5.13 -40.46
N THR A 61 10.00 4.99 -41.19
CA THR A 61 10.74 3.77 -41.54
C THR A 61 11.50 3.07 -40.38
N SER A 62 11.31 3.46 -39.13
CA SER A 62 11.96 2.85 -37.95
C SER A 62 10.91 2.53 -36.89
N THR A 63 10.63 1.25 -36.71
CA THR A 63 9.87 0.72 -35.55
C THR A 63 10.83 0.63 -34.38
N GLN A 64 10.90 1.69 -33.57
CA GLN A 64 11.65 1.62 -32.31
C GLN A 64 10.75 0.95 -31.25
N GLU A 65 11.00 -0.33 -31.02
CA GLU A 65 10.37 -1.07 -29.89
C GLU A 65 10.81 -0.45 -28.58
N ASN A 66 9.84 -0.19 -27.71
CA ASN A 66 10.09 0.26 -26.34
C ASN A 66 10.51 -0.91 -25.46
N TYR A 67 11.31 -0.61 -24.45
CA TYR A 67 11.83 -1.60 -23.51
C TYR A 67 10.95 -1.62 -22.23
N LEU A 68 10.67 -2.82 -21.72
CA LEU A 68 9.83 -3.00 -20.53
C LEU A 68 10.69 -3.12 -19.26
N LEU A 69 10.42 -2.27 -18.27
CA LEU A 69 10.89 -2.43 -16.90
C LEU A 69 9.72 -2.91 -16.02
N ILE A 70 9.80 -4.13 -15.56
CA ILE A 70 8.94 -4.65 -14.49
C ILE A 70 9.56 -4.21 -13.16
N VAL A 71 8.81 -3.51 -12.33
CA VAL A 71 9.30 -2.99 -11.05
C VAL A 71 8.37 -3.44 -9.94
N THR A 72 8.83 -4.31 -9.08
CA THR A 72 8.00 -4.93 -8.04
C THR A 72 8.65 -4.85 -6.65
N ALA A 73 7.82 -4.80 -5.61
CA ALA A 73 8.28 -4.89 -4.23
C ALA A 73 8.58 -6.33 -3.76
N ARG A 74 8.41 -7.33 -4.64
CA ARG A 74 8.77 -8.72 -4.31
C ARG A 74 10.24 -8.83 -3.93
N PRO A 75 10.59 -9.62 -2.91
CA PRO A 75 11.97 -9.91 -2.55
C PRO A 75 12.77 -10.58 -3.69
N GLU A 76 14.06 -10.29 -3.77
CA GLU A 76 15.00 -10.80 -4.77
C GLU A 76 15.00 -12.33 -4.86
N LYS A 77 14.75 -13.04 -3.74
CA LYS A 77 14.65 -14.51 -3.69
C LYS A 77 13.65 -15.12 -4.68
N TYR A 78 12.65 -14.35 -5.10
CA TYR A 78 11.62 -14.77 -6.08
C TYR A 78 11.95 -14.38 -7.53
N ARG A 79 13.16 -13.88 -7.83
CA ARG A 79 13.54 -13.41 -9.17
C ARG A 79 13.31 -14.46 -10.26
N ARG A 80 13.77 -15.69 -10.03
CA ARG A 80 13.70 -16.76 -11.04
C ARG A 80 12.26 -17.04 -11.44
N THR A 81 11.38 -17.22 -10.48
CA THR A 81 9.97 -17.54 -10.72
C THR A 81 9.20 -16.34 -11.27
N THR A 82 9.53 -15.11 -10.82
CA THR A 82 8.96 -13.89 -11.37
C THR A 82 9.33 -13.70 -12.86
N GLN A 83 10.59 -13.89 -13.22
CA GLN A 83 11.01 -13.83 -14.63
C GLN A 83 10.39 -14.94 -15.48
N GLN A 84 10.17 -16.12 -14.90
CA GLN A 84 9.49 -17.22 -15.59
C GLN A 84 8.06 -16.81 -15.93
N TRP A 85 7.31 -16.32 -14.95
CA TRP A 85 5.94 -15.85 -15.15
C TRP A 85 5.85 -14.79 -16.28
N VAL A 86 6.75 -13.80 -16.26
CA VAL A 86 6.75 -12.73 -17.28
C VAL A 86 7.03 -13.31 -18.67
N ARG A 87 7.95 -14.28 -18.81
CA ARG A 87 8.23 -14.92 -20.11
C ARG A 87 7.05 -15.72 -20.63
N ASP A 88 6.34 -16.39 -19.75
CA ASP A 88 5.21 -17.23 -20.09
C ASP A 88 3.99 -16.38 -20.51
N GLU A 89 3.75 -15.27 -19.83
CA GLU A 89 2.57 -14.43 -20.07
C GLU A 89 2.81 -13.31 -21.11
N LEU A 90 4.07 -12.92 -21.34
CA LEU A 90 4.46 -11.90 -22.32
C LEU A 90 5.52 -12.45 -23.29
N PRO A 91 5.20 -13.46 -24.10
CA PRO A 91 6.17 -14.07 -24.99
C PRO A 91 6.73 -13.09 -26.02
N GLY A 92 8.05 -13.08 -26.18
CA GLY A 92 8.75 -12.21 -27.14
C GLY A 92 9.03 -10.77 -26.66
N VAL A 93 8.51 -10.36 -25.49
CA VAL A 93 8.79 -9.03 -24.92
C VAL A 93 10.19 -9.01 -24.32
N LYS A 94 10.96 -7.98 -24.64
CA LYS A 94 12.26 -7.69 -23.99
C LYS A 94 12.02 -6.92 -22.69
N PHE A 95 12.48 -7.48 -21.57
CA PHE A 95 12.24 -6.88 -20.26
C PHE A 95 13.41 -7.03 -19.28
N THR A 96 13.43 -6.17 -18.28
CA THR A 96 14.19 -6.34 -17.03
C THR A 96 13.23 -6.33 -15.85
N VAL A 97 13.49 -7.17 -14.85
CA VAL A 97 12.76 -7.16 -13.57
C VAL A 97 13.63 -6.50 -12.52
N LEU A 98 13.12 -5.44 -11.91
CA LEU A 98 13.70 -4.75 -10.77
C LEU A 98 12.92 -5.18 -9.52
N MET A 99 13.62 -5.71 -8.53
CA MET A 99 13.04 -6.35 -7.34
C MET A 99 13.64 -5.77 -6.08
N ARG A 100 12.98 -5.98 -4.95
CA ARG A 100 13.47 -5.57 -3.63
C ARG A 100 14.77 -6.31 -3.29
N PRO A 101 15.90 -5.61 -3.11
CA PRO A 101 17.13 -6.23 -2.65
C PRO A 101 17.00 -6.79 -1.23
N PRO A 102 17.82 -7.77 -0.83
CA PRO A 102 17.92 -8.20 0.56
C PRO A 102 18.17 -7.00 1.48
N GLU A 103 17.61 -7.05 2.69
CA GLU A 103 17.74 -6.03 3.74
C GLU A 103 17.23 -4.62 3.39
N CYS A 104 16.59 -4.44 2.23
CA CYS A 104 16.01 -3.15 1.83
C CYS A 104 14.70 -2.88 2.58
N THR A 105 14.70 -1.86 3.42
CA THR A 105 13.56 -1.45 4.26
C THR A 105 12.69 -0.36 3.63
N PHE A 106 12.98 0.08 2.41
CA PHE A 106 12.21 1.12 1.74
C PHE A 106 10.76 0.65 1.51
N HIS A 107 9.78 1.50 1.83
CA HIS A 107 8.40 1.28 1.42
C HIS A 107 8.23 1.42 -0.11
N SER A 108 7.17 0.83 -0.66
CA SER A 108 7.02 0.62 -2.11
C SER A 108 7.25 1.85 -3.00
N PRO A 109 6.72 3.05 -2.72
CA PRO A 109 6.98 4.21 -3.58
C PRO A 109 8.46 4.57 -3.66
N ALA A 110 9.14 4.68 -2.51
CA ALA A 110 10.57 5.02 -2.47
C ALA A 110 11.45 3.91 -3.06
N LEU A 111 11.12 2.64 -2.80
CA LEU A 111 11.80 1.49 -3.38
C LEU A 111 11.74 1.51 -4.90
N LYS A 112 10.55 1.60 -5.46
CA LYS A 112 10.35 1.54 -6.91
C LYS A 112 11.01 2.72 -7.62
N GLN A 113 10.86 3.93 -7.08
CA GLN A 113 11.54 5.12 -7.60
C GLN A 113 13.07 4.94 -7.61
N TRP A 114 13.64 4.47 -6.52
CA TRP A 114 15.08 4.22 -6.38
C TRP A 114 15.58 3.17 -7.38
N LEU A 115 14.90 2.03 -7.50
CA LEU A 115 15.25 0.95 -8.44
C LEU A 115 15.27 1.45 -9.88
N ILE A 116 14.25 2.21 -10.29
CA ILE A 116 14.16 2.78 -11.64
C ILE A 116 15.29 3.78 -11.87
N ALA A 117 15.52 4.70 -10.91
CA ALA A 117 16.58 5.70 -11.01
C ALA A 117 17.95 5.06 -11.16
N GLN A 118 18.25 4.01 -10.40
CA GLN A 118 19.51 3.26 -10.55
C GLN A 118 19.63 2.63 -11.94
N TRP A 119 18.60 1.95 -12.41
CA TRP A 119 18.63 1.34 -13.72
C TRP A 119 18.82 2.38 -14.83
N LEU A 120 18.09 3.49 -14.77
CA LEU A 120 18.20 4.59 -15.74
C LEU A 120 19.61 5.20 -15.76
N SER A 121 20.24 5.37 -14.59
CA SER A 121 21.61 5.91 -14.50
C SER A 121 22.65 5.01 -15.17
N GLN A 122 22.46 3.70 -15.11
CA GLN A 122 23.35 2.71 -15.74
C GLN A 122 23.14 2.58 -17.24
N HIS A 123 21.94 2.88 -17.73
CA HIS A 123 21.53 2.66 -19.13
C HIS A 123 21.29 3.97 -19.90
N SER A 124 21.60 5.12 -19.32
CA SER A 124 21.46 6.43 -19.94
C SER A 124 22.77 7.21 -19.80
N HIS A 125 23.24 7.78 -20.91
CA HIS A 125 24.36 8.71 -20.93
C HIS A 125 23.94 10.16 -20.59
N ARG A 126 22.65 10.40 -20.30
CA ARG A 126 22.09 11.72 -19.98
C ARG A 126 21.79 11.81 -18.48
N ALA A 127 21.99 12.99 -17.92
CA ALA A 127 21.75 13.27 -16.50
C ALA A 127 20.28 13.07 -16.08
N ASP A 128 19.35 13.20 -17.01
CA ASP A 128 17.91 12.99 -16.77
C ASP A 128 17.42 11.72 -17.49
N GLY A 129 17.65 10.58 -16.85
CA GLY A 129 17.19 9.28 -17.33
C GLY A 129 15.67 9.14 -17.38
N TRP A 130 14.93 9.88 -16.54
CA TRP A 130 13.47 9.79 -16.44
C TRP A 130 12.74 10.30 -17.69
N THR A 131 13.36 11.17 -18.49
CA THR A 131 12.81 11.59 -19.80
C THR A 131 12.61 10.44 -20.77
N ARG A 132 13.25 9.29 -20.54
CA ARG A 132 13.09 8.08 -21.35
C ARG A 132 11.86 7.24 -20.97
N VAL A 133 11.26 7.50 -19.82
CA VAL A 133 10.04 6.81 -19.39
C VAL A 133 8.86 7.46 -20.11
N ILE A 134 8.23 6.70 -21.00
CA ILE A 134 7.09 7.17 -21.81
C ILE A 134 5.74 6.82 -21.19
N ALA A 135 5.71 5.75 -20.41
CA ALA A 135 4.51 5.31 -19.69
C ALA A 135 4.89 4.60 -18.40
N ALA A 136 4.04 4.72 -17.39
CA ALA A 136 4.13 4.02 -16.12
C ALA A 136 2.77 3.44 -15.73
N TYR A 137 2.77 2.19 -15.27
CA TYR A 137 1.61 1.42 -14.85
C TYR A 137 1.81 0.95 -13.42
N ASP A 138 0.86 1.23 -12.54
CA ASP A 138 0.86 0.75 -11.15
C ASP A 138 -0.59 0.74 -10.64
N ASP A 139 -0.95 -0.16 -9.73
CA ASP A 139 -2.28 -0.18 -9.11
C ASP A 139 -2.40 0.87 -7.99
N ARG A 140 -1.27 1.42 -7.54
CA ARG A 140 -1.17 2.39 -6.46
C ARG A 140 -0.87 3.78 -6.98
N GLN A 141 -1.76 4.73 -6.67
CA GLN A 141 -1.60 6.13 -7.07
C GLN A 141 -0.37 6.78 -6.40
N ASP A 142 -0.11 6.49 -5.12
CA ASP A 142 1.04 7.04 -4.39
C ASP A 142 2.40 6.63 -4.99
N VAL A 143 2.46 5.46 -5.65
CA VAL A 143 3.65 5.03 -6.39
C VAL A 143 3.80 5.84 -7.68
N LEU A 144 2.72 6.01 -8.44
CA LEU A 144 2.74 6.81 -9.67
C LEU A 144 3.08 8.27 -9.40
N ASP A 145 2.60 8.83 -8.29
CA ASP A 145 2.88 10.21 -7.87
C ASP A 145 4.36 10.40 -7.50
N ALA A 146 5.00 9.34 -6.96
CA ALA A 146 6.42 9.36 -6.62
C ALA A 146 7.35 9.36 -7.84
N TYR A 147 6.87 8.99 -9.04
CA TYR A 147 7.70 8.97 -10.23
C TYR A 147 7.88 10.37 -10.83
N PRO A 148 9.10 10.88 -10.97
CA PRO A 148 9.38 12.21 -11.54
C PRO A 148 9.28 12.19 -13.08
N ILE A 149 8.16 11.72 -13.57
CA ILE A 149 7.79 11.68 -14.99
C ILE A 149 6.95 12.91 -15.28
N SER A 150 7.25 13.62 -16.38
CA SER A 150 6.49 14.82 -16.78
C SER A 150 5.01 14.52 -17.05
N ASP A 151 4.14 15.50 -16.79
CA ASP A 151 2.68 15.35 -16.85
C ASP A 151 2.13 15.02 -18.24
N ASP A 152 2.92 15.29 -19.30
CA ASP A 152 2.60 14.91 -20.68
C ASP A 152 2.83 13.41 -20.97
N ARG A 153 3.41 12.68 -20.01
CA ARG A 153 3.64 11.25 -20.11
C ARG A 153 2.51 10.46 -19.46
N LYS A 154 2.31 9.26 -19.99
CA LYS A 154 1.24 8.38 -19.52
C LYS A 154 1.58 7.81 -18.15
N LYS A 155 0.79 8.18 -17.14
CA LYS A 155 0.72 7.50 -15.84
C LYS A 155 -0.64 6.81 -15.78
N LEU A 156 -0.68 5.48 -15.82
CA LEU A 156 -1.91 4.72 -15.80
C LEU A 156 -2.01 3.96 -14.48
N ARG A 157 -2.93 4.39 -13.63
CA ARG A 157 -3.36 3.58 -12.51
C ARG A 157 -4.14 2.39 -13.04
N THR A 158 -3.56 1.20 -12.88
CA THR A 158 -4.25 -0.03 -13.26
C THR A 158 -5.24 -0.39 -12.17
N LEU A 159 -6.47 -0.54 -12.59
CA LEU A 159 -7.51 -0.99 -11.67
C LEU A 159 -7.58 -2.51 -11.70
N PRO A 160 -7.84 -3.17 -10.57
CA PRO A 160 -8.05 -4.61 -10.54
C PRO A 160 -9.07 -5.03 -11.59
N TYR A 161 -8.81 -6.09 -12.32
CA TYR A 161 -9.69 -6.64 -13.35
C TYR A 161 -11.12 -6.81 -12.80
N GLY A 162 -12.10 -6.24 -13.51
CA GLY A 162 -13.49 -6.15 -13.04
C GLY A 162 -13.79 -4.85 -12.30
N SER A 163 -12.81 -3.94 -12.13
CA SER A 163 -13.10 -2.57 -11.75
C SER A 163 -13.80 -1.85 -12.88
N PRO A 164 -14.93 -1.24 -12.60
CA PRO A 164 -15.90 -0.84 -13.59
C PRO A 164 -15.69 0.60 -14.07
N GLU A 165 -14.61 0.88 -14.78
CA GLU A 165 -14.39 2.19 -15.43
C GLU A 165 -14.73 2.18 -16.94
N THR A 166 -15.28 1.09 -17.46
CA THR A 166 -16.06 1.16 -18.68
C THR A 166 -17.38 1.92 -18.39
N PRO A 167 -18.00 2.63 -19.35
CA PRO A 167 -19.28 3.30 -19.12
C PRO A 167 -20.37 2.39 -18.53
N SER A 168 -20.42 1.12 -18.93
CA SER A 168 -21.27 0.09 -18.33
C SER A 168 -20.82 -0.29 -16.91
N GLY A 169 -19.52 -0.30 -16.67
CA GLY A 169 -18.94 -0.59 -15.37
C GLY A 169 -19.06 0.58 -14.39
N LEU A 170 -18.99 1.84 -14.83
CA LEU A 170 -19.28 3.02 -14.00
C LEU A 170 -20.76 3.04 -13.56
N LEU A 171 -21.68 2.63 -14.44
CA LEU A 171 -23.08 2.45 -14.08
C LEU A 171 -23.27 1.31 -13.08
N ALA A 172 -22.60 0.17 -13.26
CA ALA A 172 -22.66 -0.95 -12.32
C ALA A 172 -22.00 -0.58 -10.98
N LYS A 173 -20.90 0.19 -10.97
CA LYS A 173 -20.26 0.71 -9.76
C LYS A 173 -21.15 1.73 -9.04
N ALA A 174 -21.77 2.65 -9.78
CA ALA A 174 -22.70 3.60 -9.23
C ALA A 174 -23.92 2.88 -8.61
N GLN A 175 -24.39 1.82 -9.24
CA GLN A 175 -25.46 0.97 -8.71
C GLN A 175 -24.97 0.17 -7.50
N ALA A 176 -23.79 -0.48 -7.57
CA ALA A 176 -23.21 -1.22 -6.45
C ALA A 176 -22.87 -0.31 -5.25
N VAL A 177 -22.42 0.94 -5.48
CA VAL A 177 -22.23 1.94 -4.42
C VAL A 177 -23.56 2.37 -3.82
N ARG A 178 -24.61 2.52 -4.63
CA ARG A 178 -25.98 2.78 -4.13
C ARG A 178 -26.50 1.59 -3.32
N ASP A 179 -26.32 0.38 -3.83
CA ASP A 179 -26.79 -0.85 -3.17
C ASP A 179 -25.99 -1.11 -1.89
N ALA A 180 -24.67 -0.87 -1.89
CA ALA A 180 -23.83 -0.95 -0.70
C ALA A 180 -24.13 0.17 0.32
N ALA A 181 -24.40 1.40 -0.16
CA ALA A 181 -24.79 2.51 0.73
C ALA A 181 -26.20 2.31 1.33
N MET A 182 -27.03 1.48 0.72
CA MET A 182 -28.37 1.13 1.20
C MET A 182 -28.41 -0.18 2.00
N ASP A 183 -27.33 -0.96 2.02
CA ASP A 183 -27.25 -2.19 2.80
C ASP A 183 -26.77 -1.91 4.25
N VAL A 184 -27.55 -1.10 4.95
CA VAL A 184 -27.33 -0.81 6.38
C VAL A 184 -27.26 -2.09 7.22
N PRO A 185 -28.09 -3.14 7.00
CA PRO A 185 -27.96 -4.42 7.68
C PRO A 185 -26.60 -5.07 7.53
N ALA A 186 -26.00 -5.13 6.32
CA ALA A 186 -24.68 -5.71 6.09
C ALA A 186 -23.57 -4.89 6.76
N ILE A 187 -23.66 -3.56 6.75
CA ILE A 187 -22.74 -2.68 7.47
C ILE A 187 -22.81 -2.95 8.97
N LEU A 188 -24.00 -3.01 9.56
CA LEU A 188 -24.19 -3.30 10.98
C LEU A 188 -23.67 -4.69 11.35
N GLN A 189 -23.86 -5.68 10.49
CA GLN A 189 -23.35 -7.03 10.71
C GLN A 189 -21.82 -7.08 10.65
N SER A 190 -21.20 -6.36 9.72
CA SER A 190 -19.75 -6.20 9.65
C SER A 190 -19.20 -5.50 10.90
N MET A 191 -19.87 -4.44 11.37
CA MET A 191 -19.51 -3.75 12.61
C MET A 191 -19.65 -4.68 13.84
N ALA A 192 -20.72 -5.46 13.91
CA ALA A 192 -20.93 -6.44 14.98
C ALA A 192 -19.83 -7.51 14.99
N SER A 193 -19.47 -8.05 13.83
CA SER A 193 -18.39 -9.03 13.67
C SER A 193 -17.03 -8.46 14.10
N THR A 194 -16.75 -7.22 13.70
CA THR A 194 -15.54 -6.48 14.09
C THR A 194 -15.51 -6.26 15.59
N PHE A 195 -16.64 -5.87 16.20
CA PHE A 195 -16.75 -5.69 17.63
C PHE A 195 -16.52 -7.01 18.38
N GLN A 196 -17.14 -8.11 17.93
CA GLN A 196 -16.96 -9.43 18.53
C GLN A 196 -15.50 -9.89 18.48
N ALA A 197 -14.84 -9.75 17.33
CA ALA A 197 -13.43 -10.10 17.17
C ALA A 197 -12.53 -9.28 18.09
N ARG A 198 -12.75 -7.98 18.20
CA ARG A 198 -11.99 -7.10 19.09
C ARG A 198 -12.30 -7.39 20.56
N ASN A 199 -13.55 -7.65 20.89
CA ASN A 199 -13.97 -7.98 22.24
C ASN A 199 -13.40 -9.33 22.73
N ALA A 200 -13.23 -10.30 21.84
CA ALA A 200 -12.57 -11.57 22.15
C ALA A 200 -11.08 -11.37 22.53
N VAL A 201 -10.42 -10.36 21.94
CA VAL A 201 -8.99 -10.06 22.21
C VAL A 201 -8.81 -9.13 23.41
N TYR A 202 -9.65 -8.10 23.50
CA TYR A 202 -9.45 -6.99 24.46
C TYR A 202 -10.52 -6.96 25.57
N GLY A 203 -11.50 -7.86 25.56
CA GLY A 203 -12.67 -7.79 26.43
C GLY A 203 -13.40 -6.45 26.27
N SER A 204 -14.10 -6.04 27.29
CA SER A 204 -14.78 -4.74 27.35
C SER A 204 -13.85 -3.62 27.85
N ASN A 205 -12.61 -3.57 27.34
CA ASN A 205 -11.59 -2.62 27.82
C ASN A 205 -12.00 -1.14 27.69
N TYR A 206 -12.89 -0.82 26.75
CA TYR A 206 -13.45 0.54 26.60
C TYR A 206 -14.21 1.00 27.86
N MET A 207 -14.73 0.06 28.66
CA MET A 207 -15.37 0.36 29.95
C MET A 207 -14.36 0.82 31.01
N ASN A 208 -13.07 0.53 30.83
CA ASN A 208 -12.03 0.82 31.79
C ASN A 208 -11.37 2.18 31.61
N VAL A 209 -11.55 2.82 30.43
CA VAL A 209 -10.90 4.10 30.09
C VAL A 209 -11.40 5.23 30.98
N ALA A 210 -12.70 5.42 31.05
CA ALA A 210 -13.30 6.48 31.87
C ALA A 210 -12.98 6.35 33.38
N PRO A 211 -13.04 5.16 34.00
CA PRO A 211 -12.58 4.98 35.39
C PRO A 211 -11.11 5.36 35.60
N VAL A 212 -10.22 5.02 34.70
CA VAL A 212 -8.80 5.41 34.80
C VAL A 212 -8.63 6.93 34.71
N ILE A 213 -9.30 7.59 33.77
CA ILE A 213 -9.29 9.05 33.68
C ILE A 213 -9.84 9.69 34.93
N LYS A 214 -10.92 9.15 35.51
CA LYS A 214 -11.51 9.67 36.76
C LYS A 214 -10.58 9.54 37.98
N VAL A 215 -9.74 8.52 38.00
CA VAL A 215 -8.73 8.39 39.09
C VAL A 215 -7.65 9.48 38.95
N LEU A 216 -7.25 9.81 37.74
CA LEU A 216 -6.24 10.83 37.46
C LEU A 216 -6.79 12.25 37.68
N TRP A 217 -8.06 12.48 37.39
CA TRP A 217 -8.78 13.75 37.57
C TRP A 217 -10.08 13.52 38.34
N PRO A 218 -10.03 13.39 39.67
CA PRO A 218 -11.22 13.13 40.50
C PRO A 218 -12.30 14.21 40.39
N ASP A 219 -11.87 15.48 40.24
CA ASP A 219 -12.73 16.66 40.09
C ASP A 219 -13.11 17.00 38.65
N GLY A 220 -12.70 16.15 37.71
CA GLY A 220 -12.92 16.33 36.28
C GLY A 220 -11.73 16.96 35.58
N VAL A 221 -11.65 16.72 34.25
CA VAL A 221 -10.56 17.24 33.40
C VAL A 221 -10.81 18.73 33.13
N PRO A 222 -9.81 19.62 33.32
CA PRO A 222 -9.96 21.03 32.98
C PRO A 222 -10.34 21.26 31.52
N SER A 223 -11.34 22.09 31.26
CA SER A 223 -11.87 22.31 29.89
C SER A 223 -10.83 22.85 28.92
N ALA A 224 -9.88 23.66 29.40
CA ALA A 224 -8.77 24.15 28.58
C ALA A 224 -7.83 23.03 28.12
N LEU A 225 -7.71 21.93 28.88
CA LEU A 225 -6.85 20.81 28.55
C LEU A 225 -7.49 19.90 27.47
N VAL A 226 -8.81 19.68 27.56
CA VAL A 226 -9.55 18.76 26.67
C VAL A 226 -9.46 19.13 25.19
N THR A 227 -9.23 20.39 24.89
CA THR A 227 -9.10 20.90 23.50
C THR A 227 -7.69 20.79 22.93
N THR A 228 -6.71 20.32 23.71
CA THR A 228 -5.32 20.24 23.28
C THR A 228 -4.99 18.95 22.53
N THR A 229 -4.02 19.01 21.60
CA THR A 229 -3.49 17.81 20.94
C THR A 229 -2.82 16.87 21.94
N ALA A 230 -2.15 17.43 22.97
CA ALA A 230 -1.52 16.63 24.02
C ALA A 230 -2.55 15.81 24.80
N TRP A 231 -3.73 16.36 25.10
CA TRP A 231 -4.83 15.63 25.74
C TRP A 231 -5.30 14.46 24.88
N HIS A 232 -5.53 14.69 23.59
CA HIS A 232 -5.97 13.64 22.67
C HIS A 232 -4.96 12.46 22.62
N LEU A 233 -3.67 12.76 22.52
CA LEU A 233 -2.62 11.74 22.57
C LEU A 233 -2.59 11.01 23.92
N PHE A 234 -2.82 11.72 25.02
CA PHE A 234 -2.91 11.12 26.35
C PHE A 234 -4.09 10.15 26.46
N GLU A 235 -5.28 10.50 25.96
CA GLU A 235 -6.42 9.58 25.91
C GLU A 235 -6.09 8.31 25.13
N LEU A 236 -5.39 8.43 23.99
CA LEU A 236 -4.93 7.27 23.21
C LEU A 236 -3.97 6.38 24.04
N ILE A 237 -3.06 6.98 24.80
CA ILE A 237 -2.19 6.23 25.74
C ILE A 237 -3.03 5.46 26.75
N VAL A 238 -4.02 6.07 27.38
CA VAL A 238 -4.89 5.40 28.34
C VAL A 238 -5.64 4.21 27.71
N VAL A 239 -6.15 4.38 26.50
CA VAL A 239 -6.77 3.29 25.71
C VAL A 239 -5.80 2.14 25.47
N LYS A 240 -4.56 2.43 25.11
CA LYS A 240 -3.54 1.39 24.88
C LYS A 240 -3.08 0.74 26.18
N MET A 241 -2.96 1.49 27.25
CA MET A 241 -2.66 0.96 28.59
C MET A 241 -3.73 -0.02 29.08
N THR A 242 -5.01 0.31 28.93
CA THR A 242 -6.11 -0.59 29.32
C THR A 242 -6.11 -1.88 28.48
N ARG A 243 -5.84 -1.80 27.19
CA ARG A 243 -5.67 -2.98 26.31
C ARG A 243 -4.50 -3.84 26.73
N PHE A 244 -3.36 -3.24 27.01
CA PHE A 244 -2.16 -3.92 27.46
C PHE A 244 -2.41 -4.65 28.77
N ALA A 245 -3.04 -4.00 29.74
CA ALA A 245 -3.40 -4.60 31.03
C ALA A 245 -4.34 -5.80 30.88
N VAL A 246 -5.44 -5.65 30.13
CA VAL A 246 -6.44 -6.73 29.92
C VAL A 246 -5.83 -7.93 29.17
N SER A 247 -4.86 -7.71 28.28
CA SER A 247 -4.14 -8.79 27.59
C SER A 247 -3.16 -9.57 28.48
N GLY A 248 -3.11 -9.30 29.78
CA GLY A 248 -2.13 -9.88 30.70
C GLY A 248 -0.70 -9.38 30.42
N LEU A 249 -0.56 -8.14 29.98
CA LEU A 249 0.71 -7.47 29.65
C LEU A 249 1.44 -8.11 28.46
N ARG A 250 0.70 -8.65 27.49
CA ARG A 250 1.30 -9.38 26.35
C ARG A 250 1.03 -8.73 24.98
N HIS A 251 0.20 -7.69 24.90
CA HIS A 251 -0.13 -7.03 23.64
C HIS A 251 0.97 -6.05 23.21
N ARG A 252 1.94 -6.56 22.42
CA ARG A 252 3.14 -5.82 22.00
C ARG A 252 2.81 -4.51 21.28
N ASP A 253 1.82 -4.50 20.39
CA ASP A 253 1.37 -3.33 19.66
C ASP A 253 0.93 -2.19 20.60
N SER A 254 0.17 -2.52 21.66
CA SER A 254 -0.24 -1.49 22.62
C SER A 254 0.93 -0.82 23.33
N ILE A 255 1.98 -1.57 23.70
CA ILE A 255 3.14 -0.96 24.36
C ILE A 255 3.99 -0.14 23.39
N HIS A 256 4.06 -0.56 22.12
CA HIS A 256 4.70 0.22 21.07
C HIS A 256 3.99 1.55 20.86
N ASP A 257 2.67 1.55 20.70
CA ASP A 257 1.87 2.76 20.49
C ASP A 257 1.96 3.74 21.67
N ILE A 258 1.99 3.23 22.93
CA ILE A 258 2.21 4.06 24.10
C ILE A 258 3.51 4.84 23.98
N ALA A 259 4.61 4.18 23.58
CA ALA A 259 5.90 4.83 23.41
C ALA A 259 5.87 5.90 22.31
N VAL A 260 5.21 5.63 21.20
CA VAL A 260 5.05 6.59 20.09
C VAL A 260 4.26 7.82 20.52
N TYR A 261 3.10 7.64 21.17
CA TYR A 261 2.28 8.75 21.61
C TYR A 261 2.96 9.58 22.72
N ALA A 262 3.71 8.92 23.62
CA ALA A 262 4.51 9.62 24.63
C ALA A 262 5.59 10.51 23.99
N ALA A 263 6.30 10.02 22.97
CA ALA A 263 7.28 10.81 22.24
C ALA A 263 6.65 12.01 21.49
N MET A 264 5.42 11.83 20.96
CA MET A 264 4.68 12.93 20.34
C MET A 264 4.30 14.02 21.35
N ILE A 265 3.87 13.64 22.57
CA ILE A 265 3.58 14.60 23.64
C ILE A 265 4.84 15.36 24.04
N GLU A 266 5.95 14.66 24.22
CA GLU A 266 7.25 15.29 24.53
C GLU A 266 7.65 16.33 23.48
N ALA A 267 7.47 16.00 22.20
CA ALA A 267 7.76 16.93 21.10
C ALA A 267 6.86 18.20 21.13
N ILE A 268 5.59 18.07 21.56
CA ILE A 268 4.68 19.19 21.72
C ILE A 268 5.17 20.10 22.86
N ILE A 269 5.46 19.53 24.03
CA ILE A 269 5.96 20.27 25.20
C ILE A 269 7.26 20.99 24.87
N ALA A 270 8.22 20.32 24.26
CA ALA A 270 9.50 20.91 23.86
C ALA A 270 9.34 22.06 22.84
N LYS A 271 8.27 22.06 22.05
CA LYS A 271 7.96 23.17 21.14
C LYS A 271 7.37 24.37 21.91
N GLU A 272 6.49 24.12 22.88
CA GLU A 272 5.85 25.16 23.70
C GLU A 272 6.85 25.87 24.61
N GLU A 273 7.85 25.14 25.13
CA GLU A 273 8.94 25.71 25.96
C GLU A 273 9.90 26.62 25.18
N ARG A 274 9.90 26.59 23.85
CA ARG A 274 10.75 27.42 22.99
C ARG A 274 10.07 28.70 22.50
N LEU A 275 8.78 28.86 22.77
CA LEU A 275 7.98 30.04 22.42
C LEU A 275 7.85 31.00 23.58
#